data_7dc5189f0fe2ef3a7a7026f3f2963372
#
_entry.id   7dc5189f0fe2ef3a7a7026f3f2963372
#
_cell.length_a   1.000
_cell.length_b   1.000
_cell.length_c   1.000
_cell.angle_alpha   90.00
_cell.angle_beta   90.00
_cell.angle_gamma   90.00
#
_symmetry.space_group_name_H-M   'P 1'
#
loop_
_entity.id
_entity.type
_entity.pdbx_description
1 polymer ?
#
loop_
_entity_poly.entity_id
_entity_poly.type
_entity_poly.pdbx_seq_one_letter_code
_entity_poly.pdbx_strand_id
1 'polypeptide(L)'
;MRRIPTTPLRSTLLALLLTLCLALPALAAQKEGLLLVAFGTSVPETQPALTAIDKEFKAAFPHSPVIWAYTSSIIRAKLEKKGVHIGDVAAGLEELARQKVDVVRVQSLHVVAGEEFSEMERLLVSWLVRHPDSFKAVYLGRPLLESRQDAEDVCRAVLGATEGKRKSGELLALMGHGQSHGRGDMIIEGMRATLADADNLAVLATVEGSRGFDQVLAAIKTSRASVIWLQPFMVVAGDHARNDLAGDEPDSWASQIRALGLTPRPVLTGLGELPGVRAVFVRHARDSQDDLLKQ
;
A
#
# COMPACT_ATOMS: atom_id res chain seq x y z
N MET A 1 4.39 87.20 17.24
CA MET A 1 4.95 85.90 16.88
C MET A 1 3.94 84.80 17.26
N ARG A 2 3.20 84.24 16.31
CA ARG A 2 2.20 83.17 16.51
C ARG A 2 2.93 81.82 16.30
N ARG A 3 2.92 80.94 17.34
CA ARG A 3 3.40 79.59 17.27
C ARG A 3 2.32 78.68 16.62
N ILE A 4 2.67 77.98 15.54
CA ILE A 4 1.83 76.98 14.88
C ILE A 4 2.02 75.65 15.63
N PRO A 5 0.97 74.92 16.04
CA PRO A 5 1.09 73.63 16.65
C PRO A 5 1.29 72.53 15.59
N THR A 6 2.40 71.78 15.70
CA THR A 6 2.67 70.60 14.89
C THR A 6 1.91 69.43 15.47
N THR A 7 0.88 68.99 14.80
CA THR A 7 0.10 67.80 15.14
C THR A 7 0.89 66.50 14.76
N PRO A 8 0.83 65.45 15.60
CA PRO A 8 1.54 64.20 15.34
C PRO A 8 0.75 63.27 14.40
N LEU A 9 0.81 63.56 13.11
CA LEU A 9 0.14 62.72 12.06
C LEU A 9 0.84 61.36 11.84
N ARG A 10 2.07 61.23 12.34
CA ARG A 10 2.89 60.01 12.17
C ARG A 10 2.51 58.86 13.12
N SER A 11 1.98 59.14 14.27
CA SER A 11 1.66 58.14 15.30
C SER A 11 0.34 57.39 14.99
N THR A 12 -0.60 58.03 14.33
CA THR A 12 -1.89 57.43 13.96
C THR A 12 -1.79 56.48 12.75
N LEU A 13 -0.88 56.74 11.82
CA LEU A 13 -0.63 55.82 10.69
C LEU A 13 0.05 54.51 11.13
N LEU A 14 0.97 54.58 12.12
CA LEU A 14 1.67 53.41 12.63
C LEU A 14 0.75 52.48 13.43
N ALA A 15 -0.20 53.05 14.18
CA ALA A 15 -1.20 52.27 14.93
C ALA A 15 -2.23 51.58 13.98
N LEU A 16 -2.59 52.23 12.85
CA LEU A 16 -3.49 51.62 11.84
C LEU A 16 -2.84 50.49 11.04
N LEU A 17 -1.53 50.56 10.79
CA LEU A 17 -0.78 49.47 10.14
C LEU A 17 -0.57 48.26 11.06
N LEU A 18 -0.36 48.48 12.38
CA LEU A 18 -0.24 47.39 13.36
C LEU A 18 -1.56 46.64 13.58
N THR A 19 -2.71 47.32 13.54
CA THR A 19 -4.02 46.68 13.66
C THR A 19 -4.45 45.93 12.39
N LEU A 20 -3.97 46.33 11.21
CA LEU A 20 -4.26 45.64 9.96
C LEU A 20 -3.49 44.30 9.84
N CYS A 21 -2.31 44.18 10.45
CA CYS A 21 -1.53 42.92 10.49
C CYS A 21 -2.13 41.87 11.44
N LEU A 22 -3.01 42.25 12.39
CA LEU A 22 -3.65 41.34 13.32
C LEU A 22 -4.99 40.77 12.83
N ALA A 23 -5.48 41.22 11.69
CA ALA A 23 -6.78 40.83 11.11
C ALA A 23 -6.68 39.92 9.86
N LEU A 24 -5.49 39.33 9.59
CA LEU A 24 -5.46 38.22 8.67
C LEU A 24 -6.17 37.04 9.36
N PRO A 25 -7.33 36.55 8.85
CA PRO A 25 -7.89 35.33 9.38
C PRO A 25 -6.79 34.28 9.24
N ALA A 26 -6.35 33.71 10.33
CA ALA A 26 -5.53 32.49 10.29
C ALA A 26 -6.34 31.51 9.44
N LEU A 27 -5.92 31.27 8.20
CA LEU A 27 -6.52 30.25 7.36
C LEU A 27 -6.36 28.97 8.18
N ALA A 28 -7.44 28.52 8.81
CA ALA A 28 -7.38 27.34 9.64
C ALA A 28 -6.81 26.22 8.74
N ALA A 29 -5.66 25.68 9.13
CA ALA A 29 -5.03 24.62 8.38
C ALA A 29 -6.07 23.49 8.19
N GLN A 30 -6.28 23.08 6.94
CA GLN A 30 -7.23 22.02 6.65
C GLN A 30 -6.79 20.75 7.38
N LYS A 31 -7.71 20.16 8.11
CA LYS A 31 -7.43 18.90 8.83
C LYS A 31 -7.40 17.76 7.81
N GLU A 32 -6.23 17.20 7.62
CA GLU A 32 -6.03 16.03 6.77
C GLU A 32 -6.18 14.74 7.56
N GLY A 33 -6.73 13.68 6.92
CA GLY A 33 -6.83 12.33 7.46
C GLY A 33 -6.52 11.27 6.40
N LEU A 34 -6.08 10.10 6.85
CA LEU A 34 -5.75 8.97 5.99
C LEU A 34 -6.71 7.81 6.20
N LEU A 35 -7.13 7.20 5.09
CA LEU A 35 -7.80 5.92 5.05
C LEU A 35 -6.89 4.90 4.35
N LEU A 36 -6.29 3.98 5.09
CA LEU A 36 -5.50 2.88 4.54
C LEU A 36 -6.42 1.72 4.22
N VAL A 37 -6.49 1.32 2.95
CA VAL A 37 -7.40 0.29 2.48
C VAL A 37 -6.63 -0.93 2.00
N ALA A 38 -6.83 -2.07 2.66
CA ALA A 38 -6.24 -3.35 2.32
C ALA A 38 -7.33 -4.41 2.08
N PHE A 39 -6.99 -5.52 1.42
CA PHE A 39 -7.84 -6.71 1.42
C PHE A 39 -8.13 -7.17 2.85
N GLY A 40 -7.11 -7.15 3.69
CA GLY A 40 -7.15 -7.55 5.08
C GLY A 40 -6.53 -8.92 5.33
N THR A 41 -6.35 -9.25 6.59
CA THR A 41 -5.89 -10.56 7.05
C THR A 41 -6.43 -10.85 8.44
N SER A 42 -6.71 -12.13 8.72
CA SER A 42 -7.06 -12.62 10.05
C SER A 42 -5.97 -13.53 10.66
N VAL A 43 -4.82 -13.62 9.98
CA VAL A 43 -3.64 -14.40 10.38
C VAL A 43 -2.78 -13.55 11.34
N PRO A 44 -2.58 -13.97 12.60
CA PRO A 44 -1.85 -13.15 13.59
C PRO A 44 -0.41 -12.85 13.20
N GLU A 45 0.26 -13.78 12.54
CA GLU A 45 1.66 -13.67 12.13
C GLU A 45 1.92 -12.64 11.05
N THR A 46 0.86 -12.08 10.45
CA THR A 46 0.96 -10.99 9.47
C THR A 46 1.02 -9.60 10.11
N GLN A 47 0.83 -9.51 11.43
CA GLN A 47 0.84 -8.24 12.16
C GLN A 47 2.12 -7.40 11.98
N PRO A 48 3.33 -7.99 11.85
CA PRO A 48 4.53 -7.19 11.59
C PRO A 48 4.42 -6.31 10.34
N ALA A 49 3.87 -6.83 9.24
CA ALA A 49 3.67 -6.05 8.02
C ALA A 49 2.70 -4.88 8.21
N LEU A 50 1.54 -5.15 8.82
CA LEU A 50 0.52 -4.12 9.08
C LEU A 50 1.03 -3.05 10.05
N THR A 51 1.72 -3.47 11.12
CA THR A 51 2.32 -2.56 12.10
C THR A 51 3.41 -1.70 11.47
N ALA A 52 4.23 -2.28 10.58
CA ALA A 52 5.27 -1.52 9.88
C ALA A 52 4.67 -0.47 8.93
N ILE A 53 3.61 -0.83 8.19
CA ILE A 53 2.87 0.10 7.33
C ILE A 53 2.26 1.22 8.17
N ASP A 54 1.52 0.88 9.24
CA ASP A 54 0.89 1.86 10.12
C ASP A 54 1.89 2.86 10.69
N LYS A 55 3.02 2.36 11.19
CA LYS A 55 4.12 3.19 11.71
C LYS A 55 4.69 4.12 10.65
N GLU A 56 4.91 3.62 9.44
CA GLU A 56 5.46 4.40 8.32
C GLU A 56 4.51 5.54 7.93
N PHE A 57 3.20 5.25 7.82
CA PHE A 57 2.20 6.26 7.50
C PHE A 57 2.03 7.29 8.61
N LYS A 58 2.00 6.88 9.88
CA LYS A 58 1.97 7.81 11.02
C LYS A 58 3.20 8.72 11.08
N ALA A 59 4.37 8.21 10.73
CA ALA A 59 5.59 9.01 10.63
C ALA A 59 5.56 9.99 9.44
N ALA A 60 5.00 9.56 8.31
CA ALA A 60 4.89 10.36 7.09
C ALA A 60 3.82 11.48 7.18
N PHE A 61 2.78 11.27 8.01
CA PHE A 61 1.62 12.15 8.21
C PHE A 61 1.34 12.35 9.71
N PRO A 62 2.25 13.01 10.46
CA PRO A 62 2.24 13.00 11.94
C PRO A 62 1.04 13.72 12.56
N HIS A 63 0.31 14.53 11.80
CA HIS A 63 -0.85 15.31 12.28
C HIS A 63 -2.19 14.78 11.77
N SER A 64 -2.17 13.70 11.01
CA SER A 64 -3.35 13.12 10.38
C SER A 64 -3.80 11.86 11.12
N PRO A 65 -5.08 11.71 11.48
CA PRO A 65 -5.59 10.43 11.92
C PRO A 65 -5.44 9.40 10.81
N VAL A 66 -5.01 8.20 11.18
CA VAL A 66 -4.87 7.05 10.27
C VAL A 66 -5.93 6.04 10.63
N ILE A 67 -6.86 5.81 9.72
CA ILE A 67 -7.93 4.83 9.83
C ILE A 67 -7.65 3.67 8.88
N TRP A 68 -7.92 2.45 9.31
CA TRP A 68 -7.81 1.24 8.49
C TRP A 68 -9.18 0.78 8.03
N ALA A 69 -9.26 0.33 6.80
CA ALA A 69 -10.42 -0.35 6.23
C ALA A 69 -10.00 -1.62 5.50
N TYR A 70 -10.81 -2.67 5.60
CA TYR A 70 -10.59 -3.93 4.87
C TYR A 70 -11.70 -4.14 3.85
N THR A 71 -11.34 -4.51 2.62
CA THR A 71 -12.31 -4.80 1.56
C THR A 71 -12.97 -6.16 1.78
N SER A 72 -12.24 -7.18 2.22
CA SER A 72 -12.77 -8.53 2.43
C SER A 72 -13.77 -8.61 3.60
N SER A 73 -15.05 -8.82 3.28
CA SER A 73 -16.10 -9.04 4.26
C SER A 73 -15.88 -10.32 5.09
N ILE A 74 -15.30 -11.36 4.46
CA ILE A 74 -14.96 -12.62 5.13
C ILE A 74 -13.91 -12.39 6.22
N ILE A 75 -12.87 -11.62 5.91
CA ILE A 75 -11.81 -11.31 6.89
C ILE A 75 -12.37 -10.45 8.02
N ARG A 76 -13.17 -9.42 7.70
CA ARG A 76 -13.81 -8.59 8.73
C ARG A 76 -14.69 -9.44 9.66
N ALA A 77 -15.50 -10.34 9.12
CA ALA A 77 -16.34 -11.24 9.94
C ALA A 77 -15.51 -12.21 10.80
N LYS A 78 -14.36 -12.70 10.32
CA LYS A 78 -13.45 -13.53 11.12
C LYS A 78 -12.81 -12.73 12.27
N LEU A 79 -12.44 -11.49 12.04
CA LEU A 79 -11.86 -10.59 13.05
C LEU A 79 -12.89 -10.19 14.09
N GLU A 80 -14.11 -9.86 13.67
CA GLU A 80 -15.24 -9.53 14.54
C GLU A 80 -15.51 -10.64 15.57
N LYS A 81 -15.49 -11.91 15.14
CA LYS A 81 -15.60 -13.08 16.04
C LYS A 81 -14.47 -13.17 17.06
N LYS A 82 -13.33 -12.51 16.82
CA LYS A 82 -12.17 -12.44 17.72
C LYS A 82 -12.16 -11.13 18.54
N GLY A 83 -13.23 -10.30 18.46
CA GLY A 83 -13.33 -9.01 19.13
C GLY A 83 -12.47 -7.90 18.51
N VAL A 84 -12.01 -8.07 17.28
CA VAL A 84 -11.26 -7.06 16.53
C VAL A 84 -12.17 -6.42 15.50
N HIS A 85 -12.44 -5.11 15.67
CA HIS A 85 -13.33 -4.35 14.80
C HIS A 85 -12.53 -3.55 13.79
N ILE A 86 -12.62 -3.91 12.51
CA ILE A 86 -12.08 -3.15 11.39
C ILE A 86 -13.21 -2.96 10.39
N GLY A 87 -13.52 -1.70 10.07
CA GLY A 87 -14.57 -1.33 9.13
C GLY A 87 -14.21 -1.60 7.67
N ASP A 88 -15.20 -1.43 6.80
CA ASP A 88 -14.99 -1.29 5.36
C ASP A 88 -14.68 0.16 4.99
N VAL A 89 -14.60 0.44 3.69
CA VAL A 89 -14.32 1.78 3.15
C VAL A 89 -15.34 2.80 3.65
N ALA A 90 -16.64 2.44 3.67
CA ALA A 90 -17.71 3.33 4.11
C ALA A 90 -17.56 3.69 5.60
N ALA A 91 -17.36 2.70 6.46
CA ALA A 91 -17.15 2.90 7.89
C ALA A 91 -15.89 3.76 8.18
N GLY A 92 -14.81 3.56 7.40
CA GLY A 92 -13.59 4.38 7.51
C GLY A 92 -13.82 5.84 7.14
N LEU A 93 -14.59 6.10 6.08
CA LEU A 93 -14.97 7.47 5.68
C LEU A 93 -15.89 8.12 6.69
N GLU A 94 -16.88 7.39 7.22
CA GLU A 94 -17.77 7.88 8.29
C GLU A 94 -16.99 8.29 9.53
N GLU A 95 -15.98 7.50 9.92
CA GLU A 95 -15.12 7.80 11.06
C GLU A 95 -14.31 9.08 10.83
N LEU A 96 -13.72 9.28 9.63
CA LEU A 96 -13.01 10.50 9.26
C LEU A 96 -13.93 11.72 9.24
N ALA A 97 -15.15 11.58 8.72
CA ALA A 97 -16.17 12.64 8.73
C ALA A 97 -16.57 12.99 10.17
N ARG A 98 -16.79 11.99 11.04
CA ARG A 98 -17.07 12.19 12.48
C ARG A 98 -15.93 12.94 13.18
N GLN A 99 -14.70 12.70 12.78
CA GLN A 99 -13.52 13.43 13.28
C GLN A 99 -13.37 14.82 12.66
N LYS A 100 -14.28 15.25 11.79
CA LYS A 100 -14.26 16.56 11.10
C LYS A 100 -12.95 16.76 10.32
N VAL A 101 -12.55 15.76 9.59
CA VAL A 101 -11.45 15.83 8.61
C VAL A 101 -11.94 16.64 7.40
N ASP A 102 -11.14 17.57 6.89
CA ASP A 102 -11.46 18.37 5.70
C ASP A 102 -10.99 17.68 4.41
N VAL A 103 -9.81 17.08 4.45
CA VAL A 103 -9.14 16.45 3.29
C VAL A 103 -8.82 15.01 3.63
N VAL A 104 -9.28 14.09 2.80
CA VAL A 104 -9.01 12.66 2.98
C VAL A 104 -8.02 12.18 1.91
N ARG A 105 -6.98 11.47 2.35
CA ARG A 105 -6.14 10.65 1.47
C ARG A 105 -6.50 9.19 1.68
N VAL A 106 -7.08 8.58 0.67
CA VAL A 106 -7.35 7.15 0.63
C VAL A 106 -6.15 6.46 -0.03
N GLN A 107 -5.40 5.65 0.71
CA GLN A 107 -4.30 4.89 0.14
C GLN A 107 -4.67 3.43 -0.03
N SER A 108 -4.69 2.99 -1.28
CA SER A 108 -4.80 1.57 -1.62
C SER A 108 -3.51 0.81 -1.24
N LEU A 109 -3.65 -0.25 -0.48
CA LEU A 109 -2.56 -1.18 -0.17
C LEU A 109 -2.62 -2.46 -1.02
N HIS A 110 -3.29 -2.42 -2.18
CA HIS A 110 -3.29 -3.50 -3.15
C HIS A 110 -1.99 -3.49 -3.97
N VAL A 111 -1.58 -4.65 -4.48
CA VAL A 111 -0.37 -4.75 -5.31
C VAL A 111 -0.60 -4.22 -6.71
N VAL A 112 -1.77 -4.45 -7.28
CA VAL A 112 -2.13 -4.07 -8.65
C VAL A 112 -3.50 -3.38 -8.71
N ALA A 113 -3.73 -2.59 -9.76
CA ALA A 113 -5.04 -2.02 -10.08
C ALA A 113 -5.95 -3.10 -10.70
N GLY A 114 -6.23 -4.15 -9.93
CA GLY A 114 -7.08 -5.27 -10.31
C GLY A 114 -8.54 -5.13 -9.85
N GLU A 115 -9.21 -6.28 -9.70
CA GLU A 115 -10.62 -6.34 -9.33
C GLU A 115 -10.88 -5.75 -7.94
N GLU A 116 -10.08 -6.14 -6.94
CA GLU A 116 -10.18 -5.65 -5.55
C GLU A 116 -10.01 -4.13 -5.46
N PHE A 117 -9.04 -3.57 -6.20
CA PHE A 117 -8.88 -2.12 -6.27
C PHE A 117 -10.07 -1.46 -6.93
N SER A 118 -10.57 -2.02 -8.03
CA SER A 118 -11.72 -1.46 -8.76
C SER A 118 -13.00 -1.52 -7.94
N GLU A 119 -13.19 -2.57 -7.14
CA GLU A 119 -14.31 -2.66 -6.19
C GLU A 119 -14.20 -1.60 -5.10
N MET A 120 -13.03 -1.46 -4.48
CA MET A 120 -12.76 -0.42 -3.50
C MET A 120 -13.05 0.99 -4.07
N GLU A 121 -12.58 1.27 -5.29
CA GLU A 121 -12.81 2.55 -5.98
C GLU A 121 -14.31 2.82 -6.19
N ARG A 122 -15.06 1.81 -6.65
CA ARG A 122 -16.53 1.93 -6.80
C ARG A 122 -17.24 2.21 -5.47
N LEU A 123 -16.84 1.53 -4.40
CA LEU A 123 -17.41 1.74 -3.06
C LEU A 123 -17.10 3.15 -2.55
N LEU A 124 -15.86 3.62 -2.74
CA LEU A 124 -15.43 4.97 -2.39
C LEU A 124 -16.25 6.02 -3.13
N VAL A 125 -16.31 5.95 -4.45
CA VAL A 125 -17.08 6.92 -5.27
C VAL A 125 -18.58 6.87 -4.93
N SER A 126 -19.16 5.67 -4.77
CA SER A 126 -20.55 5.50 -4.39
C SER A 126 -20.87 6.13 -3.03
N TRP A 127 -19.95 6.07 -2.07
CA TRP A 127 -20.12 6.72 -0.78
C TRP A 127 -20.05 8.25 -0.91
N LEU A 128 -19.07 8.78 -1.64
CA LEU A 128 -18.90 10.23 -1.86
C LEU A 128 -20.10 10.86 -2.55
N VAL A 129 -20.66 10.20 -3.57
CA VAL A 129 -21.88 10.66 -4.26
C VAL A 129 -23.07 10.79 -3.30
N ARG A 130 -23.17 9.89 -2.32
CA ARG A 130 -24.26 9.95 -1.31
C ARG A 130 -23.98 10.95 -0.17
N HIS A 131 -22.73 11.38 -0.01
CA HIS A 131 -22.28 12.26 1.07
C HIS A 131 -21.43 13.43 0.54
N PRO A 132 -21.94 14.26 -0.39
CA PRO A 132 -21.15 15.24 -1.16
C PRO A 132 -20.48 16.32 -0.29
N ASP A 133 -21.06 16.64 0.87
CA ASP A 133 -20.59 17.72 1.75
C ASP A 133 -19.70 17.22 2.90
N SER A 134 -19.32 15.94 2.90
CA SER A 134 -18.57 15.35 4.02
C SER A 134 -17.11 15.82 4.07
N PHE A 135 -16.50 16.11 2.92
CA PHE A 135 -15.11 16.52 2.81
C PHE A 135 -14.94 17.66 1.80
N LYS A 136 -13.83 18.40 1.89
CA LYS A 136 -13.46 19.46 0.93
C LYS A 136 -12.68 18.89 -0.27
N ALA A 137 -11.94 17.80 -0.06
CA ALA A 137 -11.22 17.09 -1.09
C ALA A 137 -10.99 15.63 -0.68
N VAL A 138 -10.97 14.73 -1.65
CA VAL A 138 -10.65 13.31 -1.44
C VAL A 138 -9.68 12.84 -2.52
N TYR A 139 -8.47 12.46 -2.14
CA TYR A 139 -7.41 12.00 -3.04
C TYR A 139 -7.24 10.49 -2.93
N LEU A 140 -7.12 9.80 -4.06
CA LEU A 140 -6.89 8.36 -4.11
C LEU A 140 -5.44 8.05 -4.50
N GLY A 141 -4.68 7.49 -3.55
CA GLY A 141 -3.37 6.90 -3.78
C GLY A 141 -3.48 5.54 -4.48
N ARG A 142 -2.72 5.40 -5.55
CA ARG A 142 -2.75 4.24 -6.43
C ARG A 142 -2.17 2.97 -5.76
N PRO A 143 -2.45 1.76 -6.31
CA PRO A 143 -1.83 0.51 -5.88
C PRO A 143 -0.32 0.51 -6.04
N LEU A 144 0.35 -0.51 -5.52
CA LEU A 144 1.81 -0.60 -5.47
C LEU A 144 2.48 -0.49 -6.84
N LEU A 145 1.95 -1.19 -7.84
CA LEU A 145 2.50 -1.24 -9.20
C LEU A 145 1.66 -0.38 -10.15
N GLU A 146 1.91 0.91 -10.17
CA GLU A 146 1.22 1.87 -11.06
C GLU A 146 2.12 2.34 -12.20
N SER A 147 3.43 2.34 -11.99
CA SER A 147 4.40 2.84 -12.95
C SER A 147 5.61 1.92 -13.09
N ARG A 148 6.41 2.15 -14.14
CA ARG A 148 7.71 1.48 -14.30
C ARG A 148 8.65 1.76 -13.12
N GLN A 149 8.68 2.99 -12.62
CA GLN A 149 9.49 3.35 -11.46
C GLN A 149 9.09 2.56 -10.22
N ASP A 150 7.79 2.36 -10.01
CA ASP A 150 7.31 1.53 -8.88
C ASP A 150 7.76 0.08 -9.04
N ALA A 151 7.68 -0.49 -10.25
CA ALA A 151 8.15 -1.84 -10.50
C ALA A 151 9.66 -1.98 -10.23
N GLU A 152 10.47 -1.00 -10.62
CA GLU A 152 11.91 -0.96 -10.36
C GLU A 152 12.23 -0.81 -8.85
N ASP A 153 11.49 0.06 -8.13
CA ASP A 153 11.66 0.25 -6.69
C ASP A 153 11.26 -1.01 -5.90
N VAL A 154 10.13 -1.63 -6.26
CA VAL A 154 9.65 -2.87 -5.66
C VAL A 154 10.59 -4.03 -5.96
N CYS A 155 11.07 -4.15 -7.20
CA CYS A 155 12.07 -5.15 -7.61
C CYS A 155 13.32 -5.06 -6.74
N ARG A 156 13.87 -3.86 -6.57
CA ARG A 156 15.04 -3.60 -5.72
C ARG A 156 14.79 -3.98 -4.27
N ALA A 157 13.61 -3.64 -3.73
CA ALA A 157 13.25 -3.97 -2.36
C ALA A 157 13.11 -5.49 -2.14
N VAL A 158 12.52 -6.20 -3.08
CA VAL A 158 12.31 -7.65 -3.01
C VAL A 158 13.63 -8.41 -3.15
N LEU A 159 14.48 -8.05 -4.11
CA LEU A 159 15.80 -8.67 -4.27
C LEU A 159 16.68 -8.39 -3.05
N GLY A 160 16.63 -7.18 -2.50
CA GLY A 160 17.33 -6.79 -1.27
C GLY A 160 16.94 -7.60 -0.04
N ALA A 161 15.72 -8.14 0.03
CA ALA A 161 15.25 -8.94 1.15
C ALA A 161 16.05 -10.26 1.33
N THR A 162 16.64 -10.77 0.26
CA THR A 162 17.47 -11.98 0.25
C THR A 162 18.96 -11.68 0.08
N GLU A 163 19.34 -10.41 -0.07
CA GLU A 163 20.74 -10.00 -0.23
C GLU A 163 21.61 -10.45 0.96
N GLY A 164 22.82 -10.92 0.67
CA GLY A 164 23.74 -11.46 1.65
C GLY A 164 23.38 -12.85 2.23
N LYS A 165 22.17 -13.36 1.93
CA LYS A 165 21.69 -14.68 2.35
C LYS A 165 21.61 -15.66 1.19
N ARG A 166 21.03 -15.23 0.05
CA ARG A 166 20.93 -16.01 -1.19
C ARG A 166 22.29 -16.08 -1.87
N LYS A 167 22.78 -17.28 -2.11
CA LYS A 167 24.07 -17.51 -2.76
C LYS A 167 23.93 -17.46 -4.29
N SER A 168 25.06 -17.25 -4.96
CA SER A 168 25.11 -17.37 -6.42
C SER A 168 24.66 -18.76 -6.88
N GLY A 169 23.80 -18.80 -7.91
CA GLY A 169 23.22 -20.03 -8.43
C GLY A 169 21.96 -20.51 -7.70
N GLU A 170 21.53 -19.87 -6.60
CA GLU A 170 20.25 -20.15 -5.95
C GLU A 170 19.12 -19.35 -6.60
N LEU A 171 17.98 -19.98 -6.84
CA LEU A 171 16.80 -19.37 -7.47
C LEU A 171 15.92 -18.66 -6.42
N LEU A 172 15.37 -17.49 -6.75
CA LEU A 172 14.31 -16.83 -5.99
C LEU A 172 12.99 -17.01 -6.73
N ALA A 173 12.04 -17.70 -6.13
CA ALA A 173 10.68 -17.84 -6.64
C ALA A 173 9.73 -17.00 -5.77
N LEU A 174 9.10 -16.03 -6.40
CA LEU A 174 8.11 -15.15 -5.81
C LEU A 174 6.71 -15.68 -6.11
N MET A 175 5.85 -15.76 -5.08
CA MET A 175 4.45 -16.13 -5.23
C MET A 175 3.57 -14.89 -5.08
N GLY A 176 2.98 -14.42 -6.18
CA GLY A 176 1.87 -13.46 -6.17
C GLY A 176 0.52 -14.15 -6.07
N HIS A 177 -0.52 -13.40 -5.68
CA HIS A 177 -1.89 -13.93 -5.75
C HIS A 177 -2.30 -14.15 -7.21
N GLY A 178 -2.11 -13.15 -8.05
CA GLY A 178 -2.58 -13.14 -9.42
C GLY A 178 -4.07 -12.84 -9.53
N GLN A 179 -4.59 -12.95 -10.74
CA GLN A 179 -6.01 -12.81 -11.06
C GLN A 179 -6.34 -13.69 -12.26
N SER A 180 -7.49 -14.37 -12.22
CA SER A 180 -7.96 -15.21 -13.32
C SER A 180 -8.44 -14.40 -14.53
N HIS A 181 -8.76 -13.12 -14.35
CA HIS A 181 -9.22 -12.21 -15.39
C HIS A 181 -8.96 -10.75 -15.01
N GLY A 182 -9.05 -9.84 -15.98
CA GLY A 182 -8.85 -8.40 -15.77
C GLY A 182 -7.43 -7.93 -16.05
N ARG A 183 -7.21 -6.62 -15.84
CA ARG A 183 -5.94 -5.95 -16.20
C ARG A 183 -4.78 -6.20 -15.22
N GLY A 184 -5.07 -6.73 -14.03
CA GLY A 184 -4.05 -6.99 -13.02
C GLY A 184 -2.98 -7.96 -13.48
N ASP A 185 -3.34 -8.96 -14.27
CA ASP A 185 -2.38 -9.93 -14.83
C ASP A 185 -1.38 -9.27 -15.80
N MET A 186 -1.82 -8.27 -16.59
CA MET A 186 -0.93 -7.48 -17.46
C MET A 186 0.08 -6.64 -16.67
N ILE A 187 -0.33 -6.10 -15.52
CA ILE A 187 0.57 -5.33 -14.63
C ILE A 187 1.63 -6.27 -14.04
N ILE A 188 1.24 -7.47 -13.65
CA ILE A 188 2.16 -8.50 -13.15
C ILE A 188 3.15 -8.93 -14.24
N GLU A 189 2.76 -8.99 -15.52
CA GLU A 189 3.72 -9.23 -16.62
C GLU A 189 4.79 -8.15 -16.70
N GLY A 190 4.44 -6.88 -16.49
CA GLY A 190 5.41 -5.78 -16.40
C GLY A 190 6.41 -5.98 -15.26
N MET A 191 5.92 -6.42 -14.10
CA MET A 191 6.79 -6.74 -12.95
C MET A 191 7.68 -7.96 -13.22
N ARG A 192 7.18 -9.01 -13.90
CA ARG A 192 7.98 -10.17 -14.32
C ARG A 192 9.14 -9.76 -15.23
N ALA A 193 8.87 -8.90 -16.21
CA ALA A 193 9.91 -8.37 -17.10
C ALA A 193 10.97 -7.58 -16.32
N THR A 194 10.55 -6.67 -15.45
CA THR A 194 11.47 -5.89 -14.60
C THR A 194 12.34 -6.79 -13.70
N LEU A 195 11.74 -7.83 -13.13
CA LEU A 195 12.46 -8.78 -12.28
C LEU A 195 13.48 -9.60 -13.09
N ALA A 196 13.11 -10.08 -14.27
CA ALA A 196 14.00 -10.86 -15.14
C ALA A 196 15.17 -10.04 -15.68
N ASP A 197 14.95 -8.75 -15.95
CA ASP A 197 16.03 -7.82 -16.36
C ASP A 197 17.03 -7.56 -15.21
N ALA A 198 16.53 -7.54 -13.97
CA ALA A 198 17.36 -7.26 -12.78
C ALA A 198 18.10 -8.51 -12.27
N ASP A 199 17.49 -9.68 -12.34
CA ASP A 199 18.04 -10.95 -11.83
C ASP A 199 17.46 -12.15 -12.60
N ASN A 200 18.27 -12.77 -13.43
CA ASN A 200 17.88 -13.95 -14.23
C ASN A 200 17.67 -15.22 -13.39
N LEU A 201 17.97 -15.19 -12.09
CA LEU A 201 17.67 -16.24 -11.11
C LEU A 201 16.51 -15.85 -10.19
N ALA A 202 15.64 -14.93 -10.63
CA ALA A 202 14.41 -14.60 -9.95
C ALA A 202 13.22 -14.81 -10.89
N VAL A 203 12.14 -15.42 -10.37
CA VAL A 203 10.91 -15.69 -11.11
C VAL A 203 9.70 -15.31 -10.27
N LEU A 204 8.72 -14.64 -10.89
CA LEU A 204 7.43 -14.33 -10.27
C LEU A 204 6.34 -15.17 -10.92
N ALA A 205 5.73 -16.04 -10.15
CA ALA A 205 4.56 -16.82 -10.54
C ALA A 205 3.38 -16.51 -9.61
N THR A 206 2.18 -16.91 -9.97
CA THR A 206 0.96 -16.54 -9.24
C THR A 206 0.12 -17.77 -8.93
N VAL A 207 -0.69 -17.70 -7.85
CA VAL A 207 -1.64 -18.76 -7.49
C VAL A 207 -2.75 -18.80 -8.52
N GLU A 208 -3.27 -17.65 -8.90
CA GLU A 208 -4.27 -17.49 -9.94
C GLU A 208 -3.67 -16.78 -11.16
N GLY A 209 -4.32 -16.94 -12.32
CA GLY A 209 -3.92 -16.27 -13.56
C GLY A 209 -3.15 -17.15 -14.53
N SER A 210 -2.45 -16.51 -15.48
CA SER A 210 -1.90 -17.19 -16.66
C SER A 210 -0.57 -17.92 -16.39
N ARG A 211 0.15 -17.61 -15.31
CA ARG A 211 1.51 -18.13 -15.05
C ARG A 211 1.68 -18.61 -13.61
N GLY A 212 1.37 -19.88 -13.42
CA GLY A 212 1.44 -20.57 -12.15
C GLY A 212 2.81 -21.17 -11.81
N PHE A 213 2.80 -22.20 -10.98
CA PHE A 213 4.00 -22.91 -10.51
C PHE A 213 4.84 -23.55 -11.63
N ASP A 214 4.23 -23.85 -12.78
CA ASP A 214 4.92 -24.31 -13.98
C ASP A 214 6.06 -23.37 -14.44
N GLN A 215 5.92 -22.07 -14.21
CA GLN A 215 6.96 -21.08 -14.47
C GLN A 215 8.18 -21.26 -13.52
N VAL A 216 7.91 -21.60 -12.27
CA VAL A 216 8.97 -21.90 -11.31
C VAL A 216 9.70 -23.19 -11.73
N LEU A 217 8.97 -24.21 -12.15
CA LEU A 217 9.55 -25.47 -12.65
C LEU A 217 10.41 -25.22 -13.90
N ALA A 218 9.97 -24.38 -14.81
CA ALA A 218 10.74 -24.00 -16.00
C ALA A 218 12.04 -23.25 -15.61
N ALA A 219 11.96 -22.31 -14.67
CA ALA A 219 13.12 -21.58 -14.16
C ALA A 219 14.12 -22.50 -13.44
N ILE A 220 13.65 -23.44 -12.62
CA ILE A 220 14.48 -24.47 -11.98
C ILE A 220 15.24 -25.30 -13.03
N LYS A 221 14.54 -25.78 -14.04
CA LYS A 221 15.12 -26.59 -15.13
C LYS A 221 16.20 -25.82 -15.89
N THR A 222 15.96 -24.54 -16.17
CA THR A 222 16.88 -23.68 -16.92
C THR A 222 18.10 -23.31 -16.10
N SER A 223 17.90 -22.89 -14.84
CA SER A 223 18.98 -22.44 -13.95
C SER A 223 19.80 -23.57 -13.37
N ARG A 224 19.25 -24.80 -13.30
CA ARG A 224 19.82 -25.95 -12.58
C ARG A 224 20.06 -25.66 -11.09
N ALA A 225 19.31 -24.73 -10.50
CA ALA A 225 19.41 -24.40 -9.10
C ALA A 225 18.99 -25.59 -8.23
N SER A 226 19.78 -25.88 -7.18
CA SER A 226 19.45 -26.92 -6.19
C SER A 226 18.78 -26.36 -4.93
N VAL A 227 18.86 -25.04 -4.72
CA VAL A 227 18.24 -24.31 -3.62
C VAL A 227 17.30 -23.26 -4.19
N ILE A 228 16.06 -23.28 -3.73
CA ILE A 228 15.00 -22.42 -4.20
C ILE A 228 14.47 -21.59 -3.02
N TRP A 229 14.72 -20.30 -3.03
CA TRP A 229 14.12 -19.35 -2.10
C TRP A 229 12.67 -19.09 -2.49
N LEU A 230 11.76 -19.19 -1.53
CA LEU A 230 10.33 -19.01 -1.73
C LEU A 230 9.87 -17.81 -0.92
N GLN A 231 9.37 -16.77 -1.58
CA GLN A 231 8.90 -15.56 -0.91
C GLN A 231 7.53 -15.12 -1.45
N PRO A 232 6.58 -14.70 -0.60
CA PRO A 232 5.32 -14.16 -1.08
C PRO A 232 5.53 -12.78 -1.73
N PHE A 233 4.92 -12.57 -2.88
CA PHE A 233 4.77 -11.28 -3.54
C PHE A 233 3.36 -10.74 -3.25
N MET A 234 3.06 -10.61 -1.97
CA MET A 234 1.80 -10.14 -1.37
C MET A 234 2.12 -9.21 -0.21
N VAL A 235 1.23 -8.24 0.05
CA VAL A 235 1.47 -7.24 1.12
C VAL A 235 1.70 -7.89 2.47
N VAL A 236 0.99 -8.98 2.75
CA VAL A 236 1.15 -9.79 3.96
C VAL A 236 1.41 -11.25 3.61
N ALA A 237 2.21 -11.96 4.41
CA ALA A 237 2.42 -13.40 4.30
C ALA A 237 1.27 -14.16 4.98
N GLY A 238 0.08 -14.12 4.36
CA GLY A 238 -1.17 -14.72 4.87
C GLY A 238 -1.31 -16.21 4.54
N ASP A 239 -2.56 -16.67 4.39
CA ASP A 239 -2.91 -18.08 4.19
C ASP A 239 -2.19 -18.69 2.97
N HIS A 240 -2.18 -18.04 1.81
CA HIS A 240 -1.46 -18.52 0.61
C HIS A 240 0.04 -18.70 0.83
N ALA A 241 0.69 -17.76 1.53
CA ALA A 241 2.11 -17.86 1.80
C ALA A 241 2.42 -19.02 2.76
N ARG A 242 1.52 -19.33 3.68
CA ARG A 242 1.72 -20.37 4.69
C ARG A 242 1.35 -21.75 4.20
N ASN A 243 0.29 -21.85 3.43
CA ASN A 243 -0.25 -23.12 2.93
C ASN A 243 0.30 -23.44 1.54
N ASP A 244 0.03 -22.59 0.53
CA ASP A 244 0.32 -22.91 -0.86
C ASP A 244 1.82 -22.73 -1.20
N LEU A 245 2.51 -21.75 -0.56
CA LEU A 245 3.93 -21.54 -0.79
C LEU A 245 4.79 -22.46 0.08
N ALA A 246 4.59 -22.44 1.41
CA ALA A 246 5.50 -23.03 2.39
C ALA A 246 4.93 -24.21 3.16
N GLY A 247 3.68 -24.58 2.91
CA GLY A 247 2.98 -25.65 3.62
C GLY A 247 3.53 -27.05 3.36
N ASP A 248 3.01 -28.03 4.10
CA ASP A 248 3.43 -29.43 4.00
C ASP A 248 2.50 -30.27 3.12
N GLU A 249 1.39 -29.70 2.65
CA GLU A 249 0.49 -30.38 1.70
C GLU A 249 1.22 -30.68 0.38
N PRO A 250 0.89 -31.78 -0.30
CA PRO A 250 1.61 -32.23 -1.50
C PRO A 250 1.63 -31.22 -2.65
N ASP A 251 0.63 -30.35 -2.73
CA ASP A 251 0.44 -29.33 -3.76
C ASP A 251 1.12 -27.99 -3.42
N SER A 252 1.63 -27.82 -2.20
CA SER A 252 2.43 -26.65 -1.87
C SER A 252 3.70 -26.56 -2.71
N TRP A 253 4.15 -25.33 -3.03
CA TRP A 253 5.38 -25.15 -3.79
C TRP A 253 6.59 -25.77 -3.09
N ALA A 254 6.68 -25.63 -1.76
CA ALA A 254 7.77 -26.22 -0.99
C ALA A 254 7.79 -27.76 -1.08
N SER A 255 6.63 -28.42 -0.98
CA SER A 255 6.53 -29.88 -1.06
C SER A 255 6.83 -30.39 -2.47
N GLN A 256 6.34 -29.71 -3.51
CA GLN A 256 6.63 -30.05 -4.91
C GLN A 256 8.14 -29.92 -5.21
N ILE A 257 8.81 -28.88 -4.69
CA ILE A 257 10.27 -28.69 -4.84
C ILE A 257 11.03 -29.79 -4.09
N ARG A 258 10.61 -30.16 -2.87
CA ARG A 258 11.22 -31.30 -2.14
C ARG A 258 11.08 -32.61 -2.91
N ALA A 259 9.92 -32.84 -3.53
CA ALA A 259 9.69 -34.04 -4.33
C ALA A 259 10.62 -34.17 -5.55
N LEU A 260 11.17 -33.04 -6.04
CA LEU A 260 12.22 -33.02 -7.07
C LEU A 260 13.63 -33.26 -6.53
N GLY A 261 13.79 -33.53 -5.23
CA GLY A 261 15.11 -33.67 -4.59
C GLY A 261 15.84 -32.35 -4.35
N LEU A 262 15.13 -31.21 -4.43
CA LEU A 262 15.69 -29.88 -4.27
C LEU A 262 15.37 -29.31 -2.89
N THR A 263 16.07 -28.23 -2.51
CA THR A 263 15.95 -27.61 -1.18
C THR A 263 15.12 -26.32 -1.25
N PRO A 264 13.84 -26.31 -0.83
CA PRO A 264 13.08 -25.08 -0.68
C PRO A 264 13.54 -24.32 0.58
N ARG A 265 13.61 -22.99 0.47
CA ARG A 265 13.89 -22.06 1.58
C ARG A 265 12.78 -21.01 1.69
N PRO A 266 11.69 -21.29 2.38
CA PRO A 266 10.63 -20.31 2.58
C PRO A 266 11.09 -19.11 3.42
N VAL A 267 10.75 -17.91 2.96
CA VAL A 267 10.92 -16.63 3.64
C VAL A 267 9.54 -15.97 3.71
N LEU A 268 8.85 -16.15 4.82
CA LEU A 268 7.48 -15.66 5.01
C LEU A 268 7.47 -14.19 5.40
N THR A 269 8.13 -13.35 4.60
CA THR A 269 8.16 -11.90 4.74
C THR A 269 7.26 -11.28 3.68
N GLY A 270 6.19 -10.60 4.10
CA GLY A 270 5.29 -9.88 3.20
C GLY A 270 5.91 -8.61 2.66
N LEU A 271 5.43 -8.13 1.51
CA LEU A 271 5.90 -6.88 0.89
C LEU A 271 5.80 -5.68 1.84
N GLY A 272 4.76 -5.64 2.70
CA GLY A 272 4.58 -4.57 3.70
C GLY A 272 5.68 -4.52 4.78
N GLU A 273 6.47 -5.57 4.94
CA GLU A 273 7.62 -5.58 5.84
C GLU A 273 8.87 -4.94 5.22
N LEU A 274 8.87 -4.74 3.90
CA LEU A 274 10.00 -4.19 3.16
C LEU A 274 9.94 -2.64 3.17
N PRO A 275 10.95 -1.95 3.72
CA PRO A 275 10.94 -0.47 3.77
C PRO A 275 10.79 0.18 2.40
N GLY A 276 11.45 -0.35 1.36
CA GLY A 276 11.34 0.16 0.00
C GLY A 276 9.92 0.09 -0.57
N VAL A 277 9.17 -0.97 -0.24
CA VAL A 277 7.76 -1.10 -0.64
C VAL A 277 6.87 -0.09 0.10
N ARG A 278 7.05 0.06 1.41
CA ARG A 278 6.30 1.05 2.19
C ARG A 278 6.54 2.47 1.70
N ALA A 279 7.77 2.79 1.31
CA ALA A 279 8.10 4.09 0.73
C ALA A 279 7.34 4.38 -0.56
N VAL A 280 7.08 3.36 -1.41
CA VAL A 280 6.24 3.51 -2.61
C VAL A 280 4.80 3.86 -2.22
N PHE A 281 4.18 3.13 -1.28
CA PHE A 281 2.82 3.44 -0.82
C PHE A 281 2.72 4.85 -0.22
N VAL A 282 3.69 5.26 0.60
CA VAL A 282 3.72 6.63 1.16
C VAL A 282 3.87 7.69 0.07
N ARG A 283 4.70 7.44 -0.95
CA ARG A 283 4.82 8.31 -2.11
C ARG A 283 3.48 8.45 -2.83
N HIS A 284 2.79 7.36 -3.12
CA HIS A 284 1.48 7.38 -3.77
C HIS A 284 0.43 8.17 -2.97
N ALA A 285 0.42 8.04 -1.65
CA ALA A 285 -0.47 8.82 -0.80
C ALA A 285 -0.14 10.32 -0.83
N ARG A 286 1.15 10.71 -0.84
CA ARG A 286 1.58 12.11 -0.87
C ARG A 286 1.33 12.77 -2.22
N ASP A 287 1.64 12.05 -3.30
CA ASP A 287 1.67 12.58 -4.66
C ASP A 287 0.31 12.50 -5.35
N SER A 288 -0.70 11.86 -4.72
CA SER A 288 -2.05 11.83 -5.27
C SER A 288 -2.65 13.24 -5.35
N GLN A 289 -3.03 13.66 -6.57
CA GLN A 289 -3.58 14.98 -6.85
C GLN A 289 -4.98 14.93 -7.47
N ASP A 290 -5.43 13.75 -7.89
CA ASP A 290 -6.74 13.55 -8.49
C ASP A 290 -7.82 13.65 -7.39
N ASP A 291 -8.46 14.80 -7.30
CA ASP A 291 -9.55 15.04 -6.36
C ASP A 291 -10.85 14.42 -6.88
N LEU A 292 -11.29 13.35 -6.25
CA LEU A 292 -12.49 12.60 -6.64
C LEU A 292 -13.79 13.39 -6.50
N LEU A 293 -13.79 14.51 -5.79
CA LEU A 293 -14.96 15.40 -5.68
C LEU A 293 -15.07 16.39 -6.85
N LYS A 294 -14.06 16.45 -7.73
CA LYS A 294 -14.01 17.36 -8.89
C LYS A 294 -14.10 16.65 -10.24
N GLN A 295 -14.34 15.34 -10.20
CA GLN A 295 -14.46 14.50 -11.42
C GLN A 295 -15.89 14.41 -11.92
#